data_79d4685a88a6f6e96172a7614310eee2
#
_entry.id   79d4685a88a6f6e96172a7614310eee2
#
_cell.length_a   1.000
_cell.length_b   1.000
_cell.length_c   1.000
_cell.angle_alpha   90.00
_cell.angle_beta   90.00
_cell.angle_gamma   90.00
#
_symmetry.space_group_name_H-M   'P 1'
#
loop_
_entity.id
_entity.type
_entity.pdbx_description
1 polymer ?
#
loop_
_entity_poly.entity_id
_entity_poly.type
_entity_poly.pdbx_seq_one_letter_code
_entity_poly.pdbx_strand_id
1 'polypeptide(L)'
;MIPVPSNTKVWLAAGVTDMRRGFNTLAAQAEKTLAQDPFSGHLFVFRGRRGDLLKIIWWDSQGACLFSKRLERGRFVWPAAKEGKINLTAAQLAMLLEGIDWRIPQRTWRPLQTG
;
A
#
# COMPACT_ATOMS: atom_id res chain seq x y z
N MET A 1 10.45 -3.25 8.49
CA MET A 1 9.99 -3.00 7.14
C MET A 1 9.68 -4.31 6.44
N ILE A 2 8.66 -4.34 5.60
CA ILE A 2 8.25 -5.55 4.95
C ILE A 2 9.10 -5.80 3.72
N PRO A 3 9.74 -6.95 3.59
CA PRO A 3 10.46 -7.25 2.36
C PRO A 3 9.44 -7.57 1.26
N VAL A 4 9.66 -7.06 0.07
CA VAL A 4 8.80 -7.32 -1.08
C VAL A 4 9.62 -8.16 -2.08
N PRO A 5 9.34 -9.46 -2.20
CA PRO A 5 10.07 -10.29 -3.15
C PRO A 5 9.82 -9.83 -4.59
N SER A 6 10.76 -10.15 -5.48
CA SER A 6 10.57 -9.86 -6.89
C SER A 6 9.32 -10.58 -7.40
N ASN A 7 8.65 -10.00 -8.36
CA ASN A 7 7.39 -10.50 -8.92
C ASN A 7 6.19 -10.39 -7.97
N THR A 8 6.36 -9.79 -6.80
CA THR A 8 5.23 -9.55 -5.90
C THR A 8 4.65 -8.18 -6.22
N LYS A 9 3.33 -8.16 -6.40
CA LYS A 9 2.64 -6.91 -6.63
C LYS A 9 2.16 -6.30 -5.32
N VAL A 10 2.06 -5.00 -5.28
CA VAL A 10 1.53 -4.27 -4.13
C VAL A 10 0.32 -3.49 -4.60
N TRP A 11 -0.85 -3.87 -4.10
CA TRP A 11 -2.11 -3.22 -4.46
C TRP A 11 -2.53 -2.26 -3.37
N LEU A 12 -2.87 -1.03 -3.77
CA LEU A 12 -3.32 0.00 -2.84
C LEU A 12 -4.77 0.31 -3.12
N ALA A 13 -5.62 0.12 -2.13
CA ALA A 13 -7.03 0.48 -2.21
C ALA A 13 -7.18 1.98 -1.93
N ALA A 14 -7.78 2.72 -2.87
CA ALA A 14 -7.90 4.16 -2.74
C ALA A 14 -8.95 4.60 -1.73
N GLY A 15 -9.99 3.83 -1.52
CA GLY A 15 -11.07 4.19 -0.61
C GLY A 15 -10.73 3.99 0.85
N VAL A 16 -11.54 4.57 1.72
CA VAL A 16 -11.36 4.45 3.16
C VAL A 16 -11.81 3.08 3.63
N THR A 17 -11.02 2.46 4.50
CA THR A 17 -11.31 1.15 5.07
C THR A 17 -11.45 1.28 6.58
N ASP A 18 -12.31 0.47 7.18
CA ASP A 18 -12.44 0.41 8.63
C ASP A 18 -11.19 -0.26 9.21
N MET A 19 -10.40 0.51 9.92
CA MET A 19 -9.11 0.04 10.46
C MET A 19 -9.24 -0.91 11.64
N ARG A 20 -10.46 -1.23 12.07
CA ARG A 20 -10.67 -2.25 13.11
C ARG A 20 -10.65 -3.65 12.52
N ARG A 21 -10.68 -3.77 11.19
CA ARG A 21 -10.71 -5.05 10.51
C ARG A 21 -9.40 -5.80 10.63
N GLY A 22 -9.49 -7.11 10.82
CA GLY A 22 -8.32 -7.99 10.80
C GLY A 22 -8.10 -8.62 9.43
N PHE A 23 -7.21 -9.60 9.37
CA PHE A 23 -6.83 -10.22 8.09
C PHE A 23 -8.01 -10.75 7.30
N ASN A 24 -8.87 -11.56 7.92
CA ASN A 24 -9.94 -12.22 7.16
C ASN A 24 -10.90 -11.23 6.50
N THR A 25 -11.26 -10.18 7.21
CA THR A 25 -12.18 -9.17 6.68
C THR A 25 -11.50 -8.33 5.60
N LEU A 26 -10.23 -7.99 5.80
CA LEU A 26 -9.47 -7.25 4.79
C LEU A 26 -9.21 -8.12 3.56
N ALA A 27 -8.99 -9.43 3.74
CA ALA A 27 -8.83 -10.35 2.62
C ALA A 27 -10.11 -10.43 1.78
N ALA A 28 -11.27 -10.50 2.44
CA ALA A 28 -12.54 -10.47 1.73
C ALA A 28 -12.74 -9.16 0.97
N GLN A 29 -12.29 -8.04 1.55
CA GLN A 29 -12.34 -6.74 0.89
C GLN A 29 -11.40 -6.69 -0.32
N ALA A 30 -10.20 -7.26 -0.23
CA ALA A 30 -9.28 -7.32 -1.36
C ALA A 30 -9.90 -8.09 -2.52
N GLU A 31 -10.54 -9.23 -2.21
CA GLU A 31 -11.17 -10.01 -3.25
C GLU A 31 -12.33 -9.26 -3.87
N LYS A 32 -13.18 -8.67 -3.06
CA LYS A 32 -14.40 -8.00 -3.55
C LYS A 32 -14.11 -6.66 -4.19
N THR A 33 -13.26 -5.85 -3.59
CA THR A 33 -13.04 -4.47 -4.03
C THR A 33 -11.89 -4.34 -5.03
N LEU A 34 -10.83 -5.11 -4.83
CA LEU A 34 -9.66 -5.02 -5.69
C LEU A 34 -9.65 -6.12 -6.76
N ALA A 35 -10.59 -7.06 -6.68
CA ALA A 35 -10.70 -8.19 -7.60
C ALA A 35 -9.39 -8.99 -7.68
N GLN A 36 -8.73 -9.18 -6.54
CA GLN A 36 -7.47 -9.90 -6.45
C GLN A 36 -7.60 -11.04 -5.44
N ASP A 37 -6.83 -12.11 -5.65
CA ASP A 37 -6.79 -13.22 -4.73
C ASP A 37 -5.94 -12.85 -3.51
N PRO A 38 -6.50 -12.78 -2.30
CA PRO A 38 -5.74 -12.40 -1.11
C PRO A 38 -4.69 -13.43 -0.71
N PHE A 39 -4.75 -14.65 -1.26
CA PHE A 39 -3.78 -15.70 -0.95
C PHE A 39 -2.71 -15.86 -2.03
N SER A 40 -2.60 -14.86 -2.93
CA SER A 40 -1.65 -14.93 -4.03
C SER A 40 -0.21 -14.63 -3.63
N GLY A 41 0.02 -14.18 -2.42
CA GLY A 41 1.34 -13.71 -1.98
C GLY A 41 1.57 -12.23 -2.25
N HIS A 42 0.67 -11.56 -2.96
CA HIS A 42 0.78 -10.12 -3.18
C HIS A 42 0.38 -9.36 -1.91
N LEU A 43 0.83 -8.12 -1.83
CA LEU A 43 0.51 -7.25 -0.69
C LEU A 43 -0.70 -6.38 -1.02
N PHE A 44 -1.53 -6.14 -0.01
CA PHE A 44 -2.72 -5.32 -0.15
C PHE A 44 -2.72 -4.25 0.94
N VAL A 45 -2.72 -2.98 0.53
CA VAL A 45 -2.62 -1.83 1.42
C VAL A 45 -3.97 -1.14 1.54
N PHE A 46 -4.39 -0.90 2.77
CA PHE A 46 -5.67 -0.25 3.08
C PHE A 46 -5.43 0.99 3.93
N ARG A 47 -6.21 2.03 3.70
CA ARG A 47 -6.09 3.29 4.43
C ARG A 47 -7.23 3.49 5.40
N GLY A 48 -6.92 4.12 6.52
CA GLY A 48 -7.92 4.57 7.46
C GLY A 48 -8.48 5.95 7.09
N ARG A 49 -9.59 6.32 7.74
CA ARG A 49 -10.29 7.58 7.45
C ARG A 49 -9.41 8.81 7.64
N ARG A 50 -8.59 8.84 8.68
CA ARG A 50 -7.75 10.02 8.96
C ARG A 50 -6.54 10.12 8.06
N GLY A 51 -6.22 9.06 7.35
CA GLY A 51 -5.04 9.04 6.48
C GLY A 51 -3.71 8.83 7.18
N ASP A 52 -3.69 8.68 8.50
CA ASP A 52 -2.47 8.48 9.28
C ASP A 52 -2.23 7.03 9.69
N LEU A 53 -3.18 6.15 9.40
CA LEU A 53 -3.08 4.73 9.74
C LEU A 53 -3.27 3.90 8.49
N LEU A 54 -2.38 2.95 8.26
CA LEU A 54 -2.54 1.98 7.18
C LEU A 54 -2.40 0.57 7.72
N LYS A 55 -2.97 -0.37 6.98
CA LYS A 55 -2.78 -1.79 7.23
C LYS A 55 -2.41 -2.46 5.92
N ILE A 56 -1.52 -3.42 6.01
CA ILE A 56 -1.09 -4.22 4.86
C ILE A 56 -1.28 -5.68 5.22
N ILE A 57 -1.91 -6.43 4.32
CA ILE A 57 -2.07 -7.87 4.50
C ILE A 57 -1.36 -8.62 3.38
N TRP A 58 -0.89 -9.81 3.66
CA TRP A 58 -0.38 -10.73 2.65
C TRP A 58 -0.36 -12.15 3.20
N TRP A 59 -0.33 -13.11 2.27
CA TRP A 59 -0.19 -14.51 2.60
C TRP A 59 1.25 -14.92 2.26
N ASP A 60 1.98 -15.45 3.25
CA ASP A 60 3.40 -15.74 3.07
C ASP A 60 3.69 -17.21 2.75
N SER A 61 2.72 -17.93 2.27
CA SER A 61 2.71 -19.35 1.97
C SER A 61 2.51 -20.26 3.19
N GLN A 62 2.60 -19.74 4.38
CA GLN A 62 2.36 -20.50 5.60
C GLN A 62 1.26 -19.91 6.45
N GLY A 63 1.05 -18.63 6.36
CA GLY A 63 0.10 -17.95 7.20
C GLY A 63 -0.29 -16.56 6.72
N ALA A 64 -1.25 -16.02 7.44
CA ALA A 64 -1.78 -14.69 7.19
C ALA A 64 -0.96 -13.65 7.94
N CYS A 65 -0.45 -12.67 7.22
CA CYS A 65 0.33 -11.60 7.82
C CYS A 65 -0.42 -10.29 7.78
N LEU A 66 -0.33 -9.53 8.86
CA LEU A 66 -0.94 -8.21 8.96
C LEU A 66 0.09 -7.25 9.54
N PHE A 67 0.33 -6.17 8.81
CA PHE A 67 1.20 -5.10 9.27
C PHE A 67 0.35 -3.85 9.44
N SER A 68 0.58 -3.09 10.50
CA SER A 68 -0.15 -1.85 10.75
C SER A 68 0.84 -0.77 11.14
N LYS A 69 0.67 0.41 10.56
CA LYS A 69 1.50 1.57 10.91
C LYS A 69 0.66 2.81 11.05
N ARG A 70 0.90 3.55 12.13
CA ARG A 70 0.30 4.86 12.35
C ARG A 70 1.40 5.90 12.43
N LEU A 71 1.26 6.98 11.66
CA LEU A 71 2.19 8.10 11.77
C LEU A 71 1.84 8.92 13.01
N GLU A 72 2.87 9.31 13.78
CA GLU A 72 2.60 10.18 14.92
C GLU A 72 2.22 11.57 14.48
N ARG A 73 2.74 12.02 13.35
CA ARG A 73 2.43 13.32 12.79
C ARG A 73 2.21 13.19 11.31
N GLY A 74 1.27 13.95 10.80
CA GLY A 74 0.99 13.99 9.37
C GLY A 74 0.17 12.81 8.89
N ARG A 75 0.17 12.63 7.59
CA ARG A 75 -0.61 11.59 6.94
C ARG A 75 0.22 10.93 5.87
N PHE A 76 -0.11 9.70 5.57
CA PHE A 76 0.43 9.05 4.38
C PHE A 76 -0.13 9.75 3.14
N VAL A 77 0.56 9.65 2.03
CA VAL A 77 0.09 10.20 0.76
C VAL A 77 -0.78 9.15 0.07
N TRP A 78 -2.04 9.47 -0.16
CA TRP A 78 -3.00 8.55 -0.74
C TRP A 78 -3.40 8.98 -2.15
N PRO A 79 -3.77 8.03 -3.02
CA PRO A 79 -4.27 8.37 -4.34
C PRO A 79 -5.67 8.98 -4.24
N ALA A 80 -6.12 9.63 -5.30
CA ALA A 80 -7.49 10.13 -5.35
C ALA A 80 -8.46 8.95 -5.27
N ALA A 81 -9.55 9.11 -4.53
CA ALA A 81 -10.52 8.03 -4.34
C ALA A 81 -11.09 7.48 -5.64
N LYS A 82 -11.19 8.34 -6.67
CA LYS A 82 -11.72 7.92 -7.96
C LYS A 82 -10.83 6.93 -8.68
N GLU A 83 -9.59 6.79 -8.28
CA GLU A 83 -8.67 5.88 -8.95
C GLU A 83 -8.92 4.42 -8.59
N GLY A 84 -9.65 4.14 -7.52
CA GLY A 84 -10.04 2.79 -7.13
C GLY A 84 -8.90 1.97 -6.56
N LYS A 85 -8.05 1.43 -7.42
CA LYS A 85 -6.90 0.63 -6.99
C LYS A 85 -5.68 1.01 -7.80
N ILE A 86 -4.53 0.94 -7.17
CA ILE A 86 -3.26 1.26 -7.79
C ILE A 86 -2.26 0.16 -7.46
N ASN A 87 -1.44 -0.20 -8.44
CA ASN A 87 -0.35 -1.14 -8.24
C ASN A 87 0.92 -0.34 -7.99
N LEU A 88 1.50 -0.49 -6.81
CA LEU A 88 2.73 0.20 -6.43
C LEU A 88 3.95 -0.66 -6.71
N THR A 89 5.05 -0.01 -7.05
CA THR A 89 6.35 -0.70 -7.05
C THR A 89 6.84 -0.86 -5.61
N ALA A 90 7.83 -1.71 -5.39
CA ALA A 90 8.44 -1.83 -4.07
C ALA A 90 9.01 -0.50 -3.58
N ALA A 91 9.61 0.29 -4.46
CA ALA A 91 10.14 1.61 -4.11
C ALA A 91 9.02 2.57 -3.71
N GLN A 92 7.90 2.54 -4.42
CA GLN A 92 6.75 3.38 -4.08
C GLN A 92 6.15 2.98 -2.73
N LEU A 93 6.09 1.69 -2.43
CA LEU A 93 5.63 1.23 -1.13
C LEU A 93 6.54 1.75 -0.02
N ALA A 94 7.85 1.71 -0.22
CA ALA A 94 8.79 2.23 0.76
C ALA A 94 8.56 3.72 1.01
N MET A 95 8.33 4.50 -0.05
CA MET A 95 8.02 5.92 0.09
C MET A 95 6.70 6.14 0.83
N LEU A 96 5.67 5.39 0.49
CA LEU A 96 4.39 5.48 1.16
C LEU A 96 4.56 5.24 2.66
N LEU A 97 5.28 4.20 3.05
CA LEU A 97 5.46 3.84 4.44
C LEU A 97 6.23 4.90 5.23
N GLU A 98 7.05 5.69 4.56
CA GLU A 98 7.79 6.76 5.22
C GLU A 98 7.06 8.11 5.16
N GLY A 99 5.87 8.14 4.63
CA GLY A 99 5.13 9.40 4.51
C GLY A 99 5.63 10.32 3.42
N ILE A 100 6.37 9.76 2.44
CA ILE A 100 6.90 10.53 1.32
C ILE A 100 5.97 10.40 0.12
N ASP A 101 5.86 11.46 -0.66
CA ASP A 101 5.00 11.43 -1.83
C ASP A 101 5.57 10.50 -2.89
N TRP A 102 4.92 9.34 -3.04
CA TRP A 102 5.31 8.33 -4.02
C TRP A 102 4.72 8.57 -5.40
N ARG A 103 3.79 9.51 -5.51
CA ARG A 103 3.09 9.74 -6.78
C ARG A 103 3.93 10.51 -7.77
N ILE A 104 4.88 11.30 -7.27
CA ILE A 104 5.72 12.15 -8.11
C ILE A 104 7.17 11.84 -7.78
N PRO A 105 7.68 10.70 -8.24
CA PRO A 105 9.05 10.35 -7.95
C PRO A 105 10.02 11.33 -8.62
N GLN A 106 11.02 11.76 -7.87
CA GLN A 106 12.00 12.66 -8.40
C GLN A 106 13.29 11.89 -8.67
N ARG A 107 13.91 12.17 -9.80
CA ARG A 107 15.19 11.56 -10.12
C ARG A 107 16.28 12.33 -9.41
N THR A 108 17.26 11.63 -8.92
CA THR A 108 18.41 12.28 -8.31
C THR A 108 19.37 12.77 -9.38
N TRP A 109 19.21 12.32 -10.60
CA TRP A 109 20.04 12.74 -11.72
C TRP A 109 19.18 13.30 -12.83
N ARG A 110 19.61 14.41 -13.40
CA ARG A 110 18.89 15.04 -14.48
C ARG A 110 19.85 15.27 -15.62
N PRO A 111 19.72 14.53 -16.70
CA PRO A 111 20.65 14.59 -17.80
C PRO A 111 20.78 15.94 -18.47
N LEU A 112 19.75 16.66 -18.46
CA LEU A 112 19.78 17.88 -19.18
C LEU A 112 19.99 19.06 -18.36
N GLN A 113 20.57 18.83 -17.29
CA GLN A 113 20.70 19.91 -16.44
C GLN A 113 21.70 20.80 -16.87
N THR A 114 22.25 20.48 -17.79
CA THR A 114 23.05 21.24 -18.33
C THR A 114 22.59 22.45 -18.54
N GLY A 115 22.19 22.32 -18.23
CA GLY A 115 21.96 23.40 -18.51
C GLY A 115 21.76 23.41 -18.24
#